data_5045650ba9a05d67ced8c7e85f97ff56
#
_entry.id   5045650ba9a05d67ced8c7e85f97ff56
#
_cell.length_a   1.000
_cell.length_b   1.000
_cell.length_c   1.000
_cell.angle_alpha   90.00
_cell.angle_beta   90.00
_cell.angle_gamma   90.00
#
_symmetry.space_group_name_H-M   'P 1'
#
loop_
_entity.id
_entity.type
_entity.pdbx_description
1 polymer ?
#
loop_
_entity_poly.entity_id
_entity_poly.type
_entity_poly.pdbx_seq_one_letter_code
_entity_poly.pdbx_strand_id
1 'polypeptide(L)'
;MKTRMMKRIGWMLMLVGIMSLTSCDVEVRVWHDDVHHSDHTPELCSRTWEESWVDNGNRYTQRLDFYNNRTGRDYLRIEYWNGYVSEDTYRFHWKWDGKNCIRMEYGPGDISYLENIWIHNNTLTGYLDNVEVYFKGRL
;
A
#
# COMPACT_ATOMS: atom_id res chain seq x y z
N MET A 1 9.43 -14.48 4.13
CA MET A 1 8.76 -14.67 2.84
C MET A 1 7.76 -13.53 2.65
N LYS A 2 8.03 -12.58 1.77
CA LYS A 2 7.12 -11.46 1.53
C LYS A 2 6.02 -11.90 0.56
N THR A 3 4.85 -12.23 1.08
CA THR A 3 3.71 -12.76 0.32
C THR A 3 2.84 -11.70 -0.39
N ARG A 4 3.35 -10.46 -0.56
CA ARG A 4 2.58 -9.36 -1.15
C ARG A 4 1.98 -9.65 -2.52
N MET A 5 2.67 -10.45 -3.31
CA MET A 5 2.29 -10.68 -4.70
C MET A 5 1.29 -11.80 -4.91
N MET A 6 1.22 -12.75 -3.99
CA MET A 6 0.31 -13.90 -4.16
C MET A 6 -1.17 -13.50 -4.12
N LYS A 7 -1.51 -12.37 -3.47
CA LYS A 7 -2.89 -11.87 -3.48
C LYS A 7 -3.34 -11.31 -4.83
N ARG A 8 -2.43 -10.72 -5.63
CA ARG A 8 -2.80 -10.07 -6.90
C ARG A 8 -2.62 -10.98 -8.13
N ILE A 9 -1.68 -11.91 -8.09
CA ILE A 9 -1.48 -12.91 -9.16
C ILE A 9 -2.41 -14.11 -9.00
N GLY A 10 -2.85 -14.42 -7.77
CA GLY A 10 -3.72 -15.57 -7.44
C GLY A 10 -5.21 -15.37 -7.70
N TRP A 11 -5.66 -14.20 -8.12
CA TRP A 11 -7.10 -13.92 -8.31
C TRP A 11 -7.71 -14.51 -9.57
N MET A 12 -6.91 -15.15 -10.43
CA MET A 12 -7.47 -15.89 -11.56
C MET A 12 -7.87 -17.33 -11.25
N LEU A 13 -7.56 -17.86 -10.08
CA LEU A 13 -7.92 -19.24 -9.71
C LEU A 13 -8.05 -19.37 -8.19
N MET A 14 -9.20 -19.05 -7.62
CA MET A 14 -9.89 -19.73 -6.54
C MET A 14 -10.97 -18.87 -5.86
N LEU A 15 -12.19 -19.11 -6.28
CA LEU A 15 -13.39 -18.94 -5.48
C LEU A 15 -13.39 -19.99 -4.37
N VAL A 16 -12.93 -19.70 -3.17
CA VAL A 16 -13.45 -20.29 -1.92
C VAL A 16 -13.17 -19.32 -0.77
N GLY A 17 -14.23 -18.95 -0.07
CA GLY A 17 -14.25 -17.97 0.98
C GLY A 17 -13.43 -18.29 2.22
N ILE A 18 -12.91 -17.22 2.79
CA ILE A 18 -12.87 -17.03 4.25
C ILE A 18 -12.89 -15.51 4.45
N MET A 19 -13.99 -15.00 4.97
CA MET A 19 -14.07 -13.65 5.51
C MET A 19 -13.19 -13.57 6.76
N SER A 20 -12.01 -13.02 6.65
CA SER A 20 -11.32 -12.48 7.81
C SER A 20 -11.62 -10.98 7.87
N LEU A 21 -12.59 -10.64 8.68
CA LEU A 21 -12.84 -9.28 9.14
C LEU A 21 -11.65 -8.85 10.03
N THR A 22 -10.62 -8.29 9.43
CA THR A 22 -9.73 -7.42 10.17
C THR A 22 -10.21 -5.99 9.94
N SER A 23 -11.21 -5.61 10.73
CA SER A 23 -11.54 -4.22 10.92
C SER A 23 -10.33 -3.53 11.57
N CYS A 24 -9.88 -2.41 11.00
CA CYS A 24 -9.22 -1.40 11.82
C CYS A 24 -10.19 -1.14 12.99
N ASP A 25 -9.74 -1.40 14.22
CA ASP A 25 -10.59 -1.23 15.40
C ASP A 25 -11.18 0.18 15.40
N VAL A 26 -12.46 0.26 15.13
CA VAL A 26 -13.24 1.48 15.30
C VAL A 26 -13.59 1.56 16.77
N GLU A 27 -12.66 2.01 17.61
CA GLU A 27 -13.05 2.60 18.87
C GLU A 27 -13.75 3.92 18.59
N VAL A 28 -15.07 3.87 18.49
CA VAL A 28 -15.89 5.07 18.53
C VAL A 28 -15.79 5.66 19.95
N ARG A 29 -14.75 6.43 20.21
CA ARG A 29 -14.73 7.38 21.33
C ARG A 29 -15.03 8.75 20.79
N VAL A 30 -16.28 9.16 20.98
CA VAL A 30 -16.68 10.55 20.86
C VAL A 30 -16.03 11.33 22.00
N TRP A 31 -14.87 11.92 21.72
CA TRP A 31 -14.32 13.01 22.53
C TRP A 31 -13.95 14.15 21.60
N HIS A 32 -14.60 15.29 21.82
CA HIS A 32 -14.13 16.55 21.30
C HIS A 32 -12.74 16.81 21.88
N ASP A 33 -11.73 16.62 21.04
CA ASP A 33 -10.46 17.29 21.20
C ASP A 33 -10.01 17.74 19.82
N ASP A 34 -9.80 19.03 19.67
CA ASP A 34 -9.08 19.66 18.58
C ASP A 34 -7.63 19.14 18.60
N VAL A 35 -7.44 17.87 18.28
CA VAL A 35 -6.13 17.32 18.01
C VAL A 35 -5.76 17.81 16.63
N HIS A 36 -4.80 18.74 16.56
CA HIS A 36 -4.07 19.02 15.35
C HIS A 36 -3.60 17.71 14.74
N HIS A 37 -4.40 17.17 13.82
CA HIS A 37 -3.95 16.11 12.94
C HIS A 37 -2.82 16.71 12.11
N SER A 38 -1.58 16.28 12.38
CA SER A 38 -0.53 16.52 11.42
C SER A 38 -0.97 15.85 10.12
N ASP A 39 -1.49 16.63 9.18
CA ASP A 39 -1.94 16.11 7.90
C ASP A 39 -0.70 15.74 7.10
N HIS A 40 -0.36 14.46 7.07
CA HIS A 40 0.75 13.93 6.30
C HIS A 40 0.45 13.83 4.79
N THR A 41 -0.73 14.29 4.34
CA THR A 41 -1.10 14.28 2.92
C THR A 41 -0.10 15.03 2.04
N PRO A 42 0.37 16.23 2.39
CA PRO A 42 1.36 16.93 1.56
C PRO A 42 2.65 16.14 1.41
N GLU A 43 3.13 15.54 2.48
CA GLU A 43 4.35 14.74 2.47
C GLU A 43 4.16 13.43 1.69
N LEU A 44 3.04 12.75 1.91
CA LEU A 44 2.66 11.53 1.20
C LEU A 44 2.57 11.76 -0.32
N CYS A 45 1.97 12.88 -0.75
CA CYS A 45 1.73 13.22 -2.15
C CYS A 45 2.93 13.90 -2.84
N SER A 46 3.99 14.25 -2.11
CA SER A 46 5.11 15.02 -2.65
C SER A 46 6.13 14.19 -3.44
N ARG A 47 6.05 12.88 -3.36
CA ARG A 47 7.07 11.98 -3.93
C ARG A 47 6.52 10.61 -4.28
N THR A 48 7.27 9.89 -5.12
CA THR A 48 7.07 8.46 -5.40
C THR A 48 7.70 7.62 -4.29
N TRP A 49 6.98 6.65 -3.78
CA TRP A 49 7.44 5.73 -2.74
C TRP A 49 7.86 4.41 -3.36
N GLU A 50 9.15 4.08 -3.29
CA GLU A 50 9.74 2.90 -3.94
C GLU A 50 10.34 1.93 -2.95
N GLU A 51 10.06 0.65 -3.13
CA GLU A 51 10.72 -0.46 -2.45
C GLU A 51 11.13 -1.53 -3.45
N SER A 52 12.29 -2.15 -3.22
CA SER A 52 12.76 -3.30 -4.01
C SER A 52 13.21 -4.43 -3.08
N TRP A 53 12.92 -5.67 -3.50
CA TRP A 53 13.34 -6.86 -2.76
C TRP A 53 13.63 -8.01 -3.73
N VAL A 54 14.29 -9.04 -3.24
CA VAL A 54 14.54 -10.28 -3.99
C VAL A 54 13.82 -11.43 -3.29
N ASP A 55 13.11 -12.23 -4.05
CA ASP A 55 12.49 -13.46 -3.58
C ASP A 55 12.58 -14.54 -4.67
N ASN A 56 12.99 -15.75 -4.29
CA ASN A 56 13.17 -16.89 -5.21
C ASN A 56 13.99 -16.55 -6.47
N GLY A 57 15.02 -15.73 -6.35
CA GLY A 57 15.88 -15.30 -7.45
C GLY A 57 15.28 -14.23 -8.36
N ASN A 58 14.03 -13.83 -8.13
CA ASN A 58 13.39 -12.74 -8.86
C ASN A 58 13.56 -11.43 -8.10
N ARG A 59 13.78 -10.34 -8.83
CA ARG A 59 13.81 -8.98 -8.27
C ARG A 59 12.46 -8.31 -8.49
N TYR A 60 11.93 -7.76 -7.43
CA TYR A 60 10.68 -7.02 -7.41
C TYR A 60 10.96 -5.56 -7.12
N THR A 61 10.29 -4.67 -7.82
CA THR A 61 10.27 -3.23 -7.53
C THR A 61 8.83 -2.76 -7.52
N GLN A 62 8.40 -2.19 -6.41
CA GLN A 62 7.08 -1.59 -6.27
C GLN A 62 7.22 -0.08 -6.07
N ARG A 63 6.37 0.70 -6.75
CA ARG A 63 6.26 2.15 -6.58
C ARG A 63 4.82 2.52 -6.32
N LEU A 64 4.61 3.33 -5.30
CA LEU A 64 3.32 3.93 -4.96
C LEU A 64 3.40 5.43 -5.16
N ASP A 65 2.48 5.96 -5.97
CA ASP A 65 2.24 7.40 -6.11
C ASP A 65 0.88 7.73 -5.50
N PHE A 66 0.84 8.72 -4.63
CA PHE A 66 -0.39 9.26 -4.07
C PHE A 66 -0.59 10.69 -4.58
N TYR A 67 -1.77 10.99 -5.12
CA TYR A 67 -2.08 12.33 -5.65
C TYR A 67 -3.10 13.04 -4.75
N ASN A 68 -3.02 14.38 -4.72
CA ASN A 68 -3.91 15.21 -3.91
C ASN A 68 -5.40 15.07 -4.28
N ASN A 69 -5.70 14.65 -5.51
CA ASN A 69 -7.07 14.37 -5.95
C ASN A 69 -7.61 13.01 -5.46
N ARG A 70 -6.93 12.37 -4.51
CA ARG A 70 -7.31 11.08 -3.92
C ARG A 70 -7.24 9.90 -4.88
N THR A 71 -6.52 10.03 -5.98
CA THR A 71 -6.13 8.91 -6.83
C THR A 71 -4.67 8.52 -6.59
N GLY A 72 -4.27 7.37 -7.08
CA GLY A 72 -2.88 6.92 -7.00
C GLY A 72 -2.55 5.89 -8.06
N ARG A 73 -1.27 5.53 -8.13
CA ARG A 73 -0.75 4.46 -8.96
C ARG A 73 0.12 3.51 -8.15
N ASP A 74 -0.02 2.25 -8.43
CA ASP A 74 0.80 1.16 -7.92
C ASP A 74 1.48 0.49 -9.12
N TYR A 75 2.75 0.77 -9.29
CA TYR A 75 3.58 0.18 -10.32
C TYR A 75 4.36 -0.98 -9.73
N LEU A 76 4.34 -2.12 -10.42
CA LEU A 76 5.07 -3.32 -10.06
C LEU A 76 5.92 -3.78 -11.23
N ARG A 77 7.21 -3.95 -10.99
CA ARG A 77 8.16 -4.54 -11.92
C ARG A 77 8.77 -5.81 -11.34
N ILE A 78 8.80 -6.87 -12.14
CA ILE A 78 9.41 -8.14 -11.79
C ILE A 78 10.49 -8.46 -12.82
N GLU A 79 11.72 -8.60 -12.34
CA GLU A 79 12.83 -9.15 -13.13
C GLU A 79 13.01 -10.61 -12.71
N TYR A 80 12.63 -11.51 -13.59
CA TYR A 80 12.72 -12.94 -13.33
C TYR A 80 14.17 -13.41 -13.47
N TRP A 81 14.53 -14.47 -12.75
CA TRP A 81 15.85 -15.08 -12.79
C TRP A 81 16.32 -15.46 -14.20
N ASN A 82 15.40 -15.74 -15.14
CA ASN A 82 15.69 -16.07 -16.53
C ASN A 82 15.87 -14.85 -17.46
N GLY A 83 15.86 -13.63 -16.90
CA GLY A 83 15.99 -12.36 -17.62
C GLY A 83 14.69 -11.81 -18.22
N TYR A 84 13.57 -12.51 -18.07
CA TYR A 84 12.27 -11.95 -18.46
C TYR A 84 11.89 -10.80 -17.50
N VAL A 85 11.22 -9.78 -18.03
CA VAL A 85 10.74 -8.64 -17.24
C VAL A 85 9.24 -8.49 -17.46
N SER A 86 8.48 -8.36 -16.38
CA SER A 86 7.06 -7.99 -16.38
C SER A 86 6.89 -6.65 -15.67
N GLU A 87 6.02 -5.81 -16.21
CA GLU A 87 5.66 -4.51 -15.64
C GLU A 87 4.16 -4.34 -15.68
N ASP A 88 3.58 -3.98 -14.55
CA ASP A 88 2.16 -3.73 -14.39
C ASP A 88 1.93 -2.42 -13.65
N THR A 89 0.87 -1.70 -14.01
CA THR A 89 0.46 -0.47 -13.33
C THR A 89 -1.02 -0.55 -13.00
N TYR A 90 -1.33 -0.42 -11.72
CA TYR A 90 -2.68 -0.41 -11.20
C TYR A 90 -3.02 0.98 -10.70
N ARG A 91 -4.23 1.45 -10.99
CA ARG A 91 -4.77 2.70 -10.45
C ARG A 91 -5.63 2.41 -9.25
N PHE A 92 -5.62 3.30 -8.27
CA PHE A 92 -6.46 3.20 -7.09
C PHE A 92 -7.02 4.56 -6.68
N HIS A 93 -8.12 4.54 -5.93
CA HIS A 93 -8.60 5.66 -5.14
C HIS A 93 -8.15 5.45 -3.70
N TRP A 94 -7.81 6.52 -2.99
CA TRP A 94 -7.35 6.41 -1.62
C TRP A 94 -7.97 7.45 -0.71
N LYS A 95 -8.07 7.10 0.55
CA LYS A 95 -8.47 7.99 1.63
C LYS A 95 -7.79 7.59 2.92
N TRP A 96 -7.63 8.56 3.81
CA TRP A 96 -7.30 8.24 5.20
C TRP A 96 -8.46 7.50 5.84
N ASP A 97 -8.15 6.42 6.51
CA ASP A 97 -9.08 5.61 7.30
C ASP A 97 -8.55 5.54 8.73
N GLY A 98 -8.76 6.63 9.48
CA GLY A 98 -8.12 6.87 10.75
C GLY A 98 -6.80 7.64 10.64
N LYS A 99 -6.07 7.72 11.75
CA LYS A 99 -4.90 8.60 11.90
C LYS A 99 -3.68 8.17 11.07
N ASN A 100 -3.41 6.86 11.04
CA ASN A 100 -2.21 6.29 10.43
C ASN A 100 -2.54 5.12 9.49
N CYS A 101 -3.72 5.12 8.89
CA CYS A 101 -4.18 4.10 7.98
C CYS A 101 -4.70 4.72 6.69
N ILE A 102 -4.31 4.18 5.55
CA ILE A 102 -4.83 4.53 4.23
C ILE A 102 -5.58 3.34 3.67
N ARG A 103 -6.82 3.57 3.26
CA ARG A 103 -7.60 2.64 2.45
C ARG A 103 -7.35 2.94 0.98
N MET A 104 -6.94 1.92 0.24
CA MET A 104 -6.66 1.97 -1.20
C MET A 104 -7.65 1.06 -1.92
N GLU A 105 -8.42 1.60 -2.85
CA GLU A 105 -9.44 0.88 -3.62
C GLU A 105 -9.05 0.82 -5.09
N TYR A 106 -8.77 -0.38 -5.58
CA TYR A 106 -8.32 -0.67 -6.95
C TYR A 106 -9.49 -0.97 -7.90
N GLY A 107 -10.63 -1.30 -7.35
CA GLY A 107 -11.87 -1.59 -8.05
C GLY A 107 -12.93 -2.07 -7.05
N PRO A 108 -14.16 -2.39 -7.49
CA PRO A 108 -15.22 -2.86 -6.62
C PRO A 108 -14.78 -4.10 -5.83
N GLY A 109 -14.71 -3.98 -4.49
CA GLY A 109 -14.31 -5.07 -3.60
C GLY A 109 -12.80 -5.38 -3.57
N ASP A 110 -11.98 -4.71 -4.37
CA ASP A 110 -10.52 -4.85 -4.37
C ASP A 110 -9.90 -3.73 -3.53
N ILE A 111 -9.75 -3.98 -2.24
CA ILE A 111 -9.31 -3.01 -1.24
C ILE A 111 -8.04 -3.50 -0.59
N SER A 112 -7.05 -2.62 -0.48
CA SER A 112 -5.84 -2.79 0.31
C SER A 112 -5.77 -1.73 1.40
N TYR A 113 -5.14 -2.08 2.51
CA TYR A 113 -4.88 -1.17 3.61
C TYR A 113 -3.37 -0.99 3.81
N LEU A 114 -2.96 0.26 3.94
CA LEU A 114 -1.63 0.62 4.40
C LEU A 114 -1.76 1.16 5.82
N GLU A 115 -1.35 0.37 6.80
CA GLU A 115 -1.58 0.59 8.23
C GLU A 115 -0.31 0.96 8.98
N ASN A 116 -0.47 1.58 10.14
CA ASN A 116 0.63 2.01 11.01
C ASN A 116 1.68 2.84 10.25
N ILE A 117 1.20 3.78 9.45
CA ILE A 117 2.03 4.61 8.59
C ILE A 117 2.89 5.53 9.45
N TRP A 118 4.19 5.52 9.14
CA TRP A 118 5.16 6.46 9.66
C TRP A 118 5.99 7.02 8.51
N ILE A 119 5.98 8.35 8.33
CA ILE A 119 6.78 9.05 7.32
C ILE A 119 7.85 9.86 8.05
N HIS A 120 9.11 9.53 7.81
CA HIS A 120 10.23 10.21 8.42
C HIS A 120 11.50 10.07 7.55
N ASN A 121 12.29 11.14 7.46
CA ASN A 121 13.56 11.15 6.73
C ASN A 121 13.50 10.52 5.33
N ASN A 122 12.52 10.93 4.53
CA ASN A 122 12.31 10.41 3.17
C ASN A 122 12.00 8.90 3.10
N THR A 123 11.45 8.36 4.17
CA THR A 123 11.05 6.96 4.27
C THR A 123 9.61 6.86 4.73
N LEU A 124 8.85 5.96 4.11
CA LEU A 124 7.51 5.56 4.52
C LEU A 124 7.56 4.11 4.97
N THR A 125 7.21 3.86 6.22
CA THR A 125 7.08 2.51 6.77
C THR A 125 5.65 2.23 7.19
N GLY A 126 5.29 0.98 7.32
CA GLY A 126 3.97 0.53 7.75
C GLY A 126 3.73 -0.93 7.35
N TYR A 127 2.47 -1.30 7.29
CA TYR A 127 2.04 -2.63 6.87
C TYR A 127 1.05 -2.52 5.70
N LEU A 128 1.43 -3.03 4.54
CA LEU A 128 0.55 -3.13 3.38
C LEU A 128 -0.07 -4.53 3.35
N ASP A 129 -1.38 -4.62 3.61
CA ASP A 129 -2.11 -5.89 3.73
C ASP A 129 -1.40 -6.89 4.67
N ASN A 130 -1.03 -6.42 5.89
CA ASN A 130 -0.32 -7.16 6.92
C ASN A 130 1.14 -7.55 6.59
N VAL A 131 1.71 -7.02 5.51
CA VAL A 131 3.13 -7.21 5.19
C VAL A 131 3.89 -5.93 5.45
N GLU A 132 4.93 -6.00 6.28
CA GLU A 132 5.80 -4.86 6.56
C GLU A 132 6.41 -4.29 5.28
N VAL A 133 6.37 -2.96 5.16
CA VAL A 133 6.86 -2.23 4.00
C VAL A 133 7.88 -1.17 4.42
N TYR A 134 8.85 -0.95 3.55
CA TYR A 134 9.87 0.07 3.74
C TYR A 134 10.14 0.79 2.42
N PHE A 135 9.33 1.81 2.14
CA PHE A 135 9.48 2.61 0.93
C PHE A 135 10.43 3.77 1.13
N LYS A 136 11.28 4.03 0.15
CA LYS A 136 12.07 5.25 0.05
C LYS A 136 11.38 6.24 -0.88
N GLY A 137 11.32 7.50 -0.45
CA GLY A 137 10.80 8.60 -1.27
C GLY A 137 11.79 8.95 -2.38
N ARG A 138 11.24 9.13 -3.58
CA ARG A 138 11.96 9.65 -4.74
C ARG A 138 11.25 10.91 -5.24
N LEU A 139 12.01 11.93 -5.58
CA LEU A 139 11.55 13.18 -6.17
C LEU A 139 11.35 13.01 -7.68
#